data_739444c86fb367597067b5344be1064e
#
_entry.id   739444c86fb367597067b5344be1064e
#
_cell.length_a   1.000
_cell.length_b   1.000
_cell.length_c   1.000
_cell.angle_alpha   90.00
_cell.angle_beta   90.00
_cell.angle_gamma   90.00
#
_symmetry.space_group_name_H-M   'P 1'
#
loop_
_entity.id
_entity.type
_entity.pdbx_description
1 polymer ?
#
loop_
_entity_poly.entity_id
_entity_poly.type
_entity_poly.pdbx_seq_one_letter_code
_entity_poly.pdbx_strand_id
1 'polypeptide(L)'
;MAEQPLDGGIANAGLVVRVGPHVLRTASPHSASIHAFLRAVRQAGFEGAPSPVGIDEDGRERLVFIEGEVPLAPYPDWSQSDAALASIAVLLRRLHDAARRFDPRGLTWADGLADPAGGTLVCHNDVELSNVVFRDGIAVALIDFEFAAPGRPVYDLAQLARLCVPIDDDFDQARLGWRPADRPARLRLVADAYGLDRDGRTQLIAAMDDAIDRVETAVRRRVDAGDPNYRAMVRRTGGIEKYDRRRRWWTDHLDRFAAVLV
;
A
#
# COMPACT_ATOMS: atom_id res chain seq x y z
N MET A 1 18.87 20.03 -14.99
CA MET A 1 17.41 19.99 -15.18
C MET A 1 16.79 20.49 -13.88
N ALA A 2 15.68 21.25 -13.94
CA ALA A 2 15.02 21.76 -12.75
C ALA A 2 14.38 20.62 -11.97
N GLU A 3 14.44 20.68 -10.62
CA GLU A 3 13.70 19.80 -9.74
C GLU A 3 12.24 20.25 -9.67
N GLN A 4 11.31 19.32 -9.91
CA GLN A 4 9.87 19.55 -9.79
C GLN A 4 9.36 18.75 -8.59
N PRO A 5 8.87 19.39 -7.52
CA PRO A 5 8.26 18.68 -6.42
C PRO A 5 7.11 17.80 -6.88
N LEU A 6 7.00 16.60 -6.31
CA LEU A 6 5.86 15.71 -6.49
C LEU A 6 5.01 15.76 -5.22
N ASP A 7 3.70 15.90 -5.43
CA ASP A 7 2.72 15.83 -4.34
C ASP A 7 2.50 14.35 -3.97
N GLY A 8 2.43 14.07 -2.67
CA GLY A 8 2.16 12.74 -2.13
C GLY A 8 3.11 12.37 -0.99
N GLY A 9 2.69 11.35 -0.23
CA GLY A 9 3.42 10.82 0.91
C GLY A 9 3.34 11.69 2.17
N ILE A 10 3.08 11.06 3.31
CA ILE A 10 2.97 11.74 4.61
C ILE A 10 4.35 11.92 5.24
N ALA A 11 5.23 10.93 5.08
CA ALA A 11 6.56 10.91 5.69
C ALA A 11 7.60 11.75 4.93
N ASN A 12 7.43 11.91 3.61
CA ASN A 12 8.41 12.52 2.71
C ASN A 12 7.87 13.78 2.01
N ALA A 13 6.87 14.45 2.59
CA ALA A 13 6.25 15.63 1.98
C ALA A 13 7.30 16.70 1.62
N GLY A 14 7.42 17.02 0.33
CA GLY A 14 8.36 18.01 -0.21
C GLY A 14 9.80 17.51 -0.41
N LEU A 15 10.10 16.25 -0.12
CA LEU A 15 11.44 15.64 -0.31
C LEU A 15 11.51 14.75 -1.55
N VAL A 16 10.37 14.52 -2.22
CA VAL A 16 10.29 13.73 -3.47
C VAL A 16 10.20 14.69 -4.63
N VAL A 17 11.14 14.59 -5.58
CA VAL A 17 11.21 15.46 -6.75
C VAL A 17 11.34 14.67 -8.04
N ARG A 18 10.75 15.18 -9.12
CA ARG A 18 11.01 14.70 -10.47
C ARG A 18 12.14 15.51 -11.11
N VAL A 19 13.11 14.82 -11.68
CA VAL A 19 14.21 15.40 -12.46
C VAL A 19 14.31 14.70 -13.81
N GLY A 20 13.71 15.29 -14.82
CA GLY A 20 13.60 14.65 -16.14
C GLY A 20 12.82 13.32 -16.07
N PRO A 21 13.40 12.19 -16.52
CA PRO A 21 12.75 10.89 -16.48
C PRO A 21 12.89 10.16 -15.13
N HIS A 22 13.34 10.82 -14.07
CA HIS A 22 13.63 10.19 -12.79
C HIS A 22 12.89 10.85 -11.64
N VAL A 23 12.61 10.04 -10.61
CA VAL A 23 12.21 10.47 -9.27
C VAL A 23 13.42 10.36 -8.35
N LEU A 24 13.67 11.38 -7.55
CA LEU A 24 14.69 11.41 -6.52
C LEU A 24 14.01 11.60 -5.16
N ARG A 25 14.42 10.81 -4.17
CA ARG A 25 14.00 10.95 -2.77
C ARG A 25 15.12 10.47 -1.83
N THR A 26 15.04 10.82 -0.57
CA THR A 26 15.99 10.33 0.43
C THR A 26 15.96 8.81 0.51
N ALA A 27 17.13 8.17 0.43
CA ALA A 27 17.22 6.72 0.58
C ALA A 27 16.93 6.30 2.03
N SER A 28 16.17 5.21 2.18
CA SER A 28 15.94 4.57 3.47
C SER A 28 17.05 3.53 3.78
N PRO A 29 17.17 3.06 5.03
CA PRO A 29 18.05 1.95 5.36
C PRO A 29 17.74 0.65 4.58
N HIS A 30 16.55 0.56 4.00
CA HIS A 30 16.08 -0.61 3.26
C HIS A 30 16.16 -0.45 1.73
N SER A 31 16.55 0.75 1.23
CA SER A 31 16.57 1.05 -0.21
C SER A 31 17.39 0.05 -1.02
N ALA A 32 18.53 -0.43 -0.51
CA ALA A 32 19.33 -1.43 -1.21
C ALA A 32 18.58 -2.76 -1.43
N SER A 33 17.86 -3.24 -0.40
CA SER A 33 17.03 -4.45 -0.46
C SER A 33 15.83 -4.26 -1.41
N ILE A 34 15.18 -3.11 -1.32
CA ILE A 34 14.06 -2.74 -2.20
C ILE A 34 14.53 -2.69 -3.65
N HIS A 35 15.68 -2.07 -3.93
CA HIS A 35 16.25 -2.02 -5.28
C HIS A 35 16.59 -3.42 -5.83
N ALA A 36 17.12 -4.32 -4.99
CA ALA A 36 17.36 -5.72 -5.38
C ALA A 36 16.06 -6.42 -5.76
N PHE A 37 15.03 -6.25 -4.94
CA PHE A 37 13.68 -6.79 -5.20
C PHE A 37 13.07 -6.23 -6.49
N LEU A 38 13.07 -4.91 -6.68
CA LEU A 38 12.49 -4.25 -7.87
C LEU A 38 13.18 -4.71 -9.16
N ARG A 39 14.52 -4.89 -9.13
CA ARG A 39 15.24 -5.46 -10.28
C ARG A 39 14.84 -6.91 -10.56
N ALA A 40 14.67 -7.71 -9.51
CA ALA A 40 14.29 -9.12 -9.64
C ALA A 40 12.89 -9.30 -10.24
N VAL A 41 11.88 -8.54 -9.75
CA VAL A 41 10.52 -8.63 -10.30
C VAL A 41 10.46 -8.13 -11.74
N ARG A 42 11.27 -7.10 -12.10
CA ARG A 42 11.39 -6.63 -13.49
C ARG A 42 12.02 -7.70 -14.38
N GLN A 43 13.07 -8.38 -13.93
CA GLN A 43 13.68 -9.51 -14.66
C GLN A 43 12.70 -10.68 -14.83
N ALA A 44 11.76 -10.85 -13.90
CA ALA A 44 10.66 -11.81 -14.00
C ALA A 44 9.50 -11.35 -14.91
N GLY A 45 9.62 -10.18 -15.58
CA GLY A 45 8.64 -9.65 -16.52
C GLY A 45 7.55 -8.77 -15.91
N PHE A 46 7.67 -8.35 -14.65
CA PHE A 46 6.74 -7.42 -14.03
C PHE A 46 7.22 -5.97 -14.25
N GLU A 47 6.51 -5.23 -15.10
CA GLU A 47 6.82 -3.83 -15.42
C GLU A 47 6.03 -2.81 -14.58
N GLY A 48 5.12 -3.30 -13.73
CA GLY A 48 4.25 -2.49 -12.89
C GLY A 48 4.90 -2.00 -11.58
N ALA A 49 6.21 -1.72 -11.59
CA ALA A 49 6.94 -1.15 -10.46
C ALA A 49 8.08 -0.23 -10.95
N PRO A 50 8.58 0.73 -10.13
CA PRO A 50 9.67 1.59 -10.50
C PRO A 50 10.96 0.81 -10.80
N SER A 51 11.73 1.26 -11.81
CA SER A 51 13.07 0.73 -12.05
C SER A 51 14.09 1.52 -11.26
N PRO A 52 14.86 0.89 -10.35
CA PRO A 52 15.91 1.59 -9.61
C PRO A 52 17.13 1.83 -10.49
N VAL A 53 17.57 3.08 -10.53
CA VAL A 53 18.82 3.51 -11.19
C VAL A 53 20.00 3.35 -10.24
N GLY A 54 19.86 3.85 -9.00
CA GLY A 54 20.91 3.79 -7.99
C GLY A 54 20.60 4.68 -6.78
N ILE A 55 21.61 4.83 -5.93
CA ILE A 55 21.64 5.80 -4.85
C ILE A 55 22.80 6.74 -5.16
N ASP A 56 22.51 8.05 -5.19
CA ASP A 56 23.46 9.09 -5.52
C ASP A 56 24.43 9.34 -4.32
N GLU A 57 25.53 10.06 -4.55
CA GLU A 57 26.53 10.38 -3.52
C GLU A 57 25.97 11.23 -2.37
N ASP A 58 24.90 11.98 -2.63
CA ASP A 58 24.16 12.79 -1.63
C ASP A 58 23.12 11.97 -0.84
N GLY A 59 23.08 10.64 -1.00
CA GLY A 59 22.20 9.74 -0.27
C GLY A 59 20.75 9.73 -0.79
N ARG A 60 20.49 10.25 -2.00
CA ARG A 60 19.18 10.16 -2.63
C ARG A 60 19.09 8.94 -3.55
N GLU A 61 18.02 8.16 -3.42
CA GLU A 61 17.71 7.12 -4.39
C GLU A 61 17.08 7.73 -5.64
N ARG A 62 17.46 7.16 -6.78
CA ARG A 62 16.98 7.54 -8.11
C ARG A 62 16.21 6.38 -8.71
N LEU A 63 14.95 6.63 -9.06
CA LEU A 63 14.04 5.68 -9.69
C LEU A 63 13.56 6.24 -11.03
N VAL A 64 13.25 5.36 -11.98
CA VAL A 64 12.61 5.79 -13.24
C VAL A 64 11.18 6.25 -12.93
N PHE A 65 10.83 7.46 -13.41
CA PHE A 65 9.48 7.99 -13.30
C PHE A 65 8.51 7.17 -14.15
N ILE A 66 7.33 6.86 -13.60
CA ILE A 66 6.28 6.15 -14.32
C ILE A 66 5.19 7.17 -14.67
N GLU A 67 4.98 7.39 -15.97
CA GLU A 67 3.94 8.29 -16.45
C GLU A 67 2.54 7.73 -16.17
N GLY A 68 1.62 8.58 -15.71
CA GLY A 68 0.24 8.27 -15.40
C GLY A 68 -0.32 9.18 -14.32
N GLU A 69 -1.54 8.90 -13.88
CA GLU A 69 -2.23 9.65 -12.85
C GLU A 69 -2.13 8.92 -11.51
N VAL A 70 -1.83 9.67 -10.44
CA VAL A 70 -1.84 9.18 -9.05
C VAL A 70 -2.95 9.92 -8.31
N PRO A 71 -4.02 9.26 -7.86
CA PRO A 71 -5.11 9.92 -7.16
C PRO A 71 -4.69 10.30 -5.75
N LEU A 72 -4.88 11.56 -5.39
CA LEU A 72 -4.65 12.09 -4.05
C LEU A 72 -5.98 12.42 -3.37
N ALA A 73 -6.02 12.32 -2.05
CA ALA A 73 -7.22 12.67 -1.28
C ALA A 73 -7.45 14.20 -1.29
N PRO A 74 -8.71 14.68 -1.42
CA PRO A 74 -9.94 13.90 -1.60
C PRO A 74 -9.93 13.10 -2.91
N TYR A 75 -10.17 11.78 -2.80
CA TYR A 75 -10.02 10.90 -3.96
C TYR A 75 -11.01 11.22 -5.08
N PRO A 76 -10.55 11.39 -6.34
CA PRO A 76 -11.41 11.67 -7.47
C PRO A 76 -12.31 10.47 -7.80
N ASP A 77 -13.49 10.74 -8.35
CA ASP A 77 -14.52 9.74 -8.63
C ASP A 77 -14.05 8.58 -9.50
N TRP A 78 -13.24 8.86 -10.51
CA TRP A 78 -12.75 7.84 -11.44
C TRP A 78 -11.91 6.77 -10.74
N SER A 79 -11.11 7.15 -9.72
CA SER A 79 -10.24 6.24 -8.98
C SER A 79 -10.98 5.30 -8.03
N GLN A 80 -12.26 5.60 -7.76
CA GLN A 80 -13.11 4.84 -6.85
C GLN A 80 -13.99 3.81 -7.56
N SER A 81 -13.88 3.70 -8.90
CA SER A 81 -14.67 2.74 -9.67
C SER A 81 -14.31 1.29 -9.35
N ASP A 82 -15.26 0.37 -9.57
CA ASP A 82 -15.01 -1.06 -9.41
C ASP A 82 -13.95 -1.57 -10.41
N ALA A 83 -13.88 -0.99 -11.61
CA ALA A 83 -12.84 -1.33 -12.58
C ALA A 83 -11.44 -0.91 -12.10
N ALA A 84 -11.30 0.29 -11.53
CA ALA A 84 -10.06 0.75 -10.93
C ALA A 84 -9.64 -0.18 -9.78
N LEU A 85 -10.54 -0.49 -8.86
CA LEU A 85 -10.28 -1.38 -7.72
C LEU A 85 -9.86 -2.79 -8.17
N ALA A 86 -10.59 -3.39 -9.10
CA ALA A 86 -10.26 -4.71 -9.64
C ALA A 86 -8.88 -4.71 -10.31
N SER A 87 -8.54 -3.64 -11.05
CA SER A 87 -7.24 -3.53 -11.70
C SER A 87 -6.07 -3.46 -10.71
N ILE A 88 -6.24 -2.84 -9.53
CA ILE A 88 -5.23 -2.85 -8.46
C ILE A 88 -5.00 -4.28 -7.95
N ALA A 89 -6.08 -5.03 -7.70
CA ALA A 89 -5.98 -6.40 -7.21
C ALA A 89 -5.28 -7.33 -8.22
N VAL A 90 -5.58 -7.18 -9.51
CA VAL A 90 -4.88 -7.91 -10.60
C VAL A 90 -3.40 -7.52 -10.66
N LEU A 91 -3.09 -6.23 -10.52
CA LEU A 91 -1.71 -5.74 -10.54
C LEU A 91 -0.91 -6.29 -9.35
N LEU A 92 -1.49 -6.29 -8.14
CA LEU A 92 -0.87 -6.87 -6.95
C LEU A 92 -0.64 -8.38 -7.11
N ARG A 93 -1.59 -9.12 -7.70
CA ARG A 93 -1.40 -10.54 -8.01
C ARG A 93 -0.21 -10.76 -8.93
N ARG A 94 -0.08 -9.96 -9.98
CA ARG A 94 1.06 -10.05 -10.91
C ARG A 94 2.40 -9.73 -10.24
N LEU A 95 2.44 -8.76 -9.32
CA LEU A 95 3.62 -8.50 -8.49
C LEU A 95 4.00 -9.74 -7.67
N HIS A 96 3.03 -10.35 -6.98
CA HIS A 96 3.27 -11.54 -6.16
C HIS A 96 3.76 -12.74 -6.99
N ASP A 97 3.20 -12.94 -8.18
CA ASP A 97 3.63 -14.01 -9.06
C ASP A 97 5.08 -13.81 -9.55
N ALA A 98 5.48 -12.56 -9.86
CA ALA A 98 6.86 -12.22 -10.22
C ALA A 98 7.83 -12.34 -9.03
N ALA A 99 7.36 -12.04 -7.81
CA ALA A 99 8.15 -12.09 -6.59
C ALA A 99 8.49 -13.52 -6.11
N ARG A 100 7.79 -14.55 -6.58
CA ARG A 100 7.92 -15.96 -6.07
C ARG A 100 9.34 -16.52 -6.09
N ARG A 101 10.20 -16.03 -6.99
CA ARG A 101 11.58 -16.54 -7.15
C ARG A 101 12.62 -15.68 -6.46
N PHE A 102 12.21 -14.56 -5.85
CA PHE A 102 13.13 -13.72 -5.12
C PHE A 102 13.34 -14.23 -3.71
N ASP A 103 14.60 -14.41 -3.31
CA ASP A 103 14.96 -14.80 -1.94
C ASP A 103 15.24 -13.56 -1.09
N PRO A 104 14.38 -13.24 -0.10
CA PRO A 104 14.55 -12.07 0.75
C PRO A 104 15.55 -12.27 1.90
N ARG A 105 16.09 -13.46 2.10
CA ARG A 105 16.98 -13.79 3.22
C ARG A 105 18.31 -13.03 3.12
N GLY A 106 18.82 -12.57 4.28
CA GLY A 106 20.05 -11.81 4.34
C GLY A 106 19.91 -10.33 3.93
N LEU A 107 18.72 -9.89 3.56
CA LEU A 107 18.39 -8.50 3.26
C LEU A 107 17.65 -7.84 4.43
N THR A 108 17.65 -6.51 4.45
CA THR A 108 17.00 -5.71 5.51
C THR A 108 15.68 -5.12 5.01
N TRP A 109 14.63 -5.27 5.81
CA TRP A 109 13.27 -4.86 5.43
C TRP A 109 12.63 -3.99 6.51
N ALA A 110 11.64 -3.19 6.10
CA ALA A 110 10.86 -2.40 7.04
C ALA A 110 10.01 -3.30 7.94
N ASP A 111 9.95 -2.98 9.24
CA ASP A 111 9.16 -3.76 10.21
C ASP A 111 7.79 -3.14 10.51
N GLY A 112 7.59 -1.87 10.14
CA GLY A 112 6.43 -1.07 10.56
C GLY A 112 5.08 -1.69 10.18
N LEU A 113 4.91 -2.06 8.93
CA LEU A 113 3.69 -2.67 8.38
C LEU A 113 3.87 -4.14 7.98
N ALA A 114 5.01 -4.76 8.33
CA ALA A 114 5.29 -6.15 7.99
C ALA A 114 4.25 -7.11 8.60
N ASP A 115 3.96 -8.19 7.88
CA ASP A 115 3.05 -9.24 8.31
C ASP A 115 3.48 -9.83 9.67
N PRO A 116 2.66 -9.77 10.73
CA PRO A 116 3.01 -10.31 12.04
C PRO A 116 3.20 -11.84 12.03
N ALA A 117 2.58 -12.54 11.10
CA ALA A 117 2.77 -13.99 10.94
C ALA A 117 4.01 -14.33 10.12
N GLY A 118 4.67 -13.32 9.51
CA GLY A 118 5.81 -13.52 8.65
C GLY A 118 5.47 -14.16 7.31
N GLY A 119 6.52 -14.53 6.56
CA GLY A 119 6.38 -15.16 5.26
C GLY A 119 7.68 -15.10 4.48
N THR A 120 7.65 -15.58 3.24
CA THR A 120 8.84 -15.63 2.38
C THR A 120 8.70 -14.81 1.10
N LEU A 121 7.49 -14.35 0.79
CA LEU A 121 7.25 -13.51 -0.39
C LEU A 121 7.35 -12.04 0.02
N VAL A 122 8.10 -11.24 -0.72
CA VAL A 122 8.14 -9.80 -0.47
C VAL A 122 6.83 -9.18 -0.92
N CYS A 123 6.13 -8.58 0.04
CA CYS A 123 4.87 -7.87 -0.07
C CYS A 123 5.11 -6.36 -0.12
N HIS A 124 4.16 -5.61 -0.68
CA HIS A 124 4.22 -4.14 -0.72
C HIS A 124 3.86 -3.52 0.64
N ASN A 125 2.86 -4.08 1.31
CA ASN A 125 2.33 -3.73 2.63
C ASN A 125 1.65 -2.34 2.75
N ASP A 126 1.64 -1.53 1.69
CA ASP A 126 1.02 -0.19 1.70
C ASP A 126 0.34 0.15 0.36
N VAL A 127 -0.51 -0.77 -0.13
CA VAL A 127 -1.23 -0.59 -1.39
C VAL A 127 -2.44 0.31 -1.17
N GLU A 128 -2.22 1.62 -1.19
CA GLU A 128 -3.27 2.65 -1.17
C GLU A 128 -3.38 3.38 -2.51
N LEU A 129 -4.47 4.12 -2.76
CA LEU A 129 -4.69 4.79 -4.04
C LEU A 129 -3.57 5.76 -4.40
N SER A 130 -2.98 6.47 -3.43
CA SER A 130 -1.87 7.39 -3.65
C SER A 130 -0.53 6.70 -4.00
N ASN A 131 -0.48 5.36 -3.84
CA ASN A 131 0.65 4.51 -4.22
C ASN A 131 0.41 3.72 -5.51
N VAL A 132 -0.63 4.08 -6.28
CA VAL A 132 -0.97 3.43 -7.54
C VAL A 132 -0.95 4.42 -8.68
N VAL A 133 -0.23 4.10 -9.76
CA VAL A 133 -0.26 4.85 -11.01
C VAL A 133 -1.32 4.27 -11.93
N PHE A 134 -2.18 5.14 -12.44
CA PHE A 134 -3.25 4.76 -13.37
C PHE A 134 -3.03 5.35 -14.76
N ARG A 135 -3.54 4.66 -15.78
CA ARG A 135 -3.73 5.17 -17.15
C ARG A 135 -5.13 4.78 -17.59
N ASP A 136 -5.89 5.76 -18.02
CA ASP A 136 -7.29 5.56 -18.45
C ASP A 136 -8.14 4.83 -17.39
N GLY A 137 -7.93 5.15 -16.11
CA GLY A 137 -8.65 4.56 -14.98
C GLY A 137 -8.24 3.13 -14.61
N ILE A 138 -7.20 2.57 -15.22
CA ILE A 138 -6.67 1.22 -14.97
C ILE A 138 -5.31 1.33 -14.28
N ALA A 139 -5.12 0.58 -13.19
CA ALA A 139 -3.86 0.51 -12.45
C ALA A 139 -2.77 -0.13 -13.32
N VAL A 140 -1.65 0.60 -13.51
CA VAL A 140 -0.51 0.16 -14.33
C VAL A 140 0.75 -0.06 -13.54
N ALA A 141 0.91 0.61 -12.38
CA ALA A 141 2.06 0.39 -11.51
C ALA A 141 1.74 0.67 -10.03
N LEU A 142 2.46 -0.03 -9.16
CA LEU A 142 2.57 0.27 -7.74
C LEU A 142 3.86 1.06 -7.51
N ILE A 143 3.80 2.09 -6.66
CA ILE A 143 4.93 2.92 -6.27
C ILE A 143 5.05 2.97 -4.76
N ASP A 144 6.14 3.50 -4.26
CA ASP A 144 6.40 3.66 -2.82
C ASP A 144 6.51 2.33 -2.03
N PHE A 145 7.55 1.57 -2.34
CA PHE A 145 7.87 0.29 -1.69
C PHE A 145 8.58 0.44 -0.33
N GLU A 146 8.44 1.57 0.37
CA GLU A 146 9.19 1.81 1.61
C GLU A 146 8.83 0.85 2.75
N PHE A 147 7.60 0.31 2.74
CA PHE A 147 7.14 -0.70 3.69
C PHE A 147 7.25 -2.14 3.17
N ALA A 148 7.90 -2.34 2.02
CA ALA A 148 8.07 -3.68 1.49
C ALA A 148 8.82 -4.59 2.48
N ALA A 149 8.28 -5.79 2.69
CA ALA A 149 8.85 -6.77 3.60
C ALA A 149 8.32 -8.18 3.29
N PRO A 150 9.03 -9.24 3.68
CA PRO A 150 8.53 -10.61 3.57
C PRO A 150 7.24 -10.83 4.38
N GLY A 151 6.24 -11.46 3.76
CA GLY A 151 4.94 -11.72 4.36
C GLY A 151 4.14 -12.76 3.59
N ARG A 152 2.85 -12.89 3.94
CA ARG A 152 1.86 -13.71 3.23
C ARG A 152 1.19 -12.87 2.14
N PRO A 153 1.01 -13.36 0.92
CA PRO A 153 0.28 -12.64 -0.14
C PRO A 153 -1.13 -12.19 0.29
N VAL A 154 -1.81 -12.99 1.11
CA VAL A 154 -3.14 -12.66 1.63
C VAL A 154 -3.12 -11.48 2.60
N TYR A 155 -2.02 -11.26 3.32
CA TYR A 155 -1.85 -10.10 4.20
C TYR A 155 -1.67 -8.81 3.39
N ASP A 156 -0.88 -8.86 2.30
CA ASP A 156 -0.73 -7.72 1.39
C ASP A 156 -2.07 -7.35 0.71
N LEU A 157 -2.85 -8.38 0.32
CA LEU A 157 -4.20 -8.18 -0.19
C LEU A 157 -5.14 -7.59 0.88
N ALA A 158 -4.96 -7.95 2.16
CA ALA A 158 -5.70 -7.36 3.27
C ALA A 158 -5.35 -5.87 3.46
N GLN A 159 -4.08 -5.47 3.27
CA GLN A 159 -3.68 -4.05 3.27
C GLN A 159 -4.34 -3.29 2.11
N LEU A 160 -4.33 -3.84 0.89
CA LEU A 160 -5.06 -3.29 -0.24
C LEU A 160 -6.55 -3.12 0.09
N ALA A 161 -7.21 -4.17 0.60
CA ALA A 161 -8.62 -4.14 0.94
C ALA A 161 -8.92 -3.06 2.00
N ARG A 162 -8.11 -2.98 3.05
CA ARG A 162 -8.25 -1.98 4.09
C ARG A 162 -8.21 -0.55 3.54
N LEU A 163 -7.32 -0.28 2.58
CA LEU A 163 -7.04 1.06 2.06
C LEU A 163 -7.90 1.43 0.84
N CYS A 164 -8.22 0.47 -0.04
CA CYS A 164 -8.90 0.73 -1.31
C CYS A 164 -10.39 0.30 -1.34
N VAL A 165 -10.84 -0.55 -0.39
CA VAL A 165 -12.29 -0.84 -0.20
C VAL A 165 -12.97 0.13 0.76
N PRO A 166 -12.39 1.04 1.25
CA PRO A 166 -12.05 1.69 2.49
C PRO A 166 -12.73 1.08 3.74
N ILE A 167 -12.02 0.21 4.41
CA ILE A 167 -12.47 -0.42 5.67
C ILE A 167 -12.22 0.54 6.83
N ASP A 168 -13.12 1.49 7.01
CA ASP A 168 -13.04 2.53 8.04
C ASP A 168 -14.42 3.10 8.38
N ASP A 169 -14.51 3.92 9.44
CA ASP A 169 -15.74 4.61 9.78
C ASP A 169 -16.14 5.66 8.73
N ASP A 170 -17.42 6.04 8.72
CA ASP A 170 -17.95 6.96 7.71
C ASP A 170 -17.37 8.37 7.81
N PHE A 171 -16.88 8.77 9.00
CA PHE A 171 -16.24 10.06 9.20
C PHE A 171 -14.90 10.13 8.45
N ASP A 172 -14.03 9.13 8.63
CA ASP A 172 -12.74 9.10 7.94
C ASP A 172 -12.91 8.92 6.43
N GLN A 173 -13.93 8.20 5.98
CA GLN A 173 -14.26 8.07 4.57
C GLN A 173 -14.67 9.38 3.93
N ALA A 174 -15.61 10.12 4.56
CA ALA A 174 -16.03 11.42 4.06
C ALA A 174 -14.85 12.42 3.98
N ARG A 175 -13.96 12.40 4.97
CA ARG A 175 -12.75 13.22 5.00
C ARG A 175 -11.79 12.94 3.84
N LEU A 176 -11.69 11.68 3.40
CA LEU A 176 -10.85 11.26 2.29
C LEU A 176 -11.55 11.36 0.91
N GLY A 177 -12.81 11.79 0.89
CA GLY A 177 -13.59 11.94 -0.34
C GLY A 177 -14.10 10.61 -0.91
N TRP A 178 -14.21 9.56 -0.08
CA TRP A 178 -14.82 8.32 -0.53
C TRP A 178 -16.33 8.46 -0.73
N ARG A 179 -16.83 7.93 -1.85
CA ARG A 179 -18.27 7.82 -2.11
C ARG A 179 -18.87 6.65 -1.34
N PRO A 180 -20.15 6.75 -0.94
CA PRO A 180 -20.87 5.59 -0.41
C PRO A 180 -20.81 4.39 -1.38
N ALA A 181 -20.49 3.22 -0.86
CA ALA A 181 -20.39 1.99 -1.64
C ALA A 181 -20.77 0.76 -0.79
N ASP A 182 -21.15 -0.33 -1.45
CA ASP A 182 -21.27 -1.64 -0.81
C ASP A 182 -19.88 -2.25 -0.60
N ARG A 183 -19.28 -1.95 0.56
CA ARG A 183 -17.91 -2.37 0.91
C ARG A 183 -17.73 -3.89 0.97
N PRO A 184 -18.67 -4.69 1.53
CA PRO A 184 -18.61 -6.14 1.41
C PRO A 184 -18.56 -6.62 -0.04
N ALA A 185 -19.42 -6.12 -0.93
CA ALA A 185 -19.37 -6.47 -2.35
C ALA A 185 -18.03 -6.08 -3.00
N ARG A 186 -17.46 -4.92 -2.63
CA ARG A 186 -16.14 -4.49 -3.11
C ARG A 186 -15.00 -5.38 -2.57
N LEU A 187 -15.09 -5.87 -1.33
CA LEU A 187 -14.11 -6.85 -0.82
C LEU A 187 -14.18 -8.16 -1.62
N ARG A 188 -15.39 -8.64 -1.94
CA ARG A 188 -15.56 -9.79 -2.83
C ARG A 188 -14.93 -9.54 -4.20
N LEU A 189 -15.17 -8.37 -4.79
CA LEU A 189 -14.56 -7.98 -6.07
C LEU A 189 -13.02 -8.04 -6.01
N VAL A 190 -12.41 -7.55 -4.93
CA VAL A 190 -10.96 -7.63 -4.71
C VAL A 190 -10.49 -9.09 -4.64
N ALA A 191 -11.18 -9.93 -3.89
CA ALA A 191 -10.84 -11.34 -3.75
C ALA A 191 -10.97 -12.10 -5.09
N ASP A 192 -12.04 -11.82 -5.86
CA ASP A 192 -12.29 -12.39 -7.18
C ASP A 192 -11.22 -11.94 -8.18
N ALA A 193 -10.95 -10.65 -8.27
CA ALA A 193 -9.98 -10.08 -9.21
C ALA A 193 -8.53 -10.51 -8.91
N TYR A 194 -8.18 -10.65 -7.63
CA TYR A 194 -6.89 -11.23 -7.23
C TYR A 194 -6.79 -12.71 -7.54
N GLY A 195 -7.92 -13.42 -7.61
CA GLY A 195 -8.00 -14.87 -7.84
C GLY A 195 -7.75 -15.69 -6.59
N LEU A 196 -8.33 -15.29 -5.44
CA LEU A 196 -8.29 -16.12 -4.23
C LEU A 196 -9.15 -17.36 -4.42
N ASP A 197 -8.58 -18.50 -4.05
CA ASP A 197 -9.32 -19.74 -3.83
C ASP A 197 -10.11 -19.69 -2.50
N ARG A 198 -10.82 -20.77 -2.20
CA ARG A 198 -11.66 -20.87 -1.00
C ARG A 198 -10.84 -20.69 0.29
N ASP A 199 -9.67 -21.29 0.35
CA ASP A 199 -8.81 -21.21 1.54
C ASP A 199 -8.26 -19.81 1.73
N GLY A 200 -7.83 -19.16 0.65
CA GLY A 200 -7.37 -17.77 0.65
C GLY A 200 -8.46 -16.79 1.10
N ARG A 201 -9.72 -17.01 0.69
CA ARG A 201 -10.86 -16.20 1.14
C ARG A 201 -11.10 -16.34 2.64
N THR A 202 -11.02 -17.55 3.17
CA THR A 202 -11.14 -17.80 4.62
C THR A 202 -10.02 -17.09 5.39
N GLN A 203 -8.79 -17.09 4.87
CA GLN A 203 -7.65 -16.42 5.51
C GLN A 203 -7.71 -14.90 5.40
N LEU A 204 -8.39 -14.33 4.39
CA LEU A 204 -8.42 -12.89 4.14
C LEU A 204 -9.00 -12.11 5.34
N ILE A 205 -10.06 -12.60 5.95
CA ILE A 205 -10.69 -11.93 7.12
C ILE A 205 -9.71 -11.87 8.30
N ALA A 206 -9.04 -12.96 8.63
CA ALA A 206 -8.02 -12.97 9.69
C ALA A 206 -6.83 -12.06 9.35
N ALA A 207 -6.40 -12.05 8.09
CA ALA A 207 -5.33 -11.17 7.63
C ALA A 207 -5.71 -9.69 7.68
N MET A 208 -6.99 -9.34 7.46
CA MET A 208 -7.50 -7.96 7.63
C MET A 208 -7.49 -7.54 9.10
N ASP A 209 -7.81 -8.45 10.00
CA ASP A 209 -7.72 -8.21 11.45
C ASP A 209 -6.27 -7.94 11.87
N ASP A 210 -5.34 -8.80 11.43
CA ASP A 210 -3.90 -8.61 11.62
C ASP A 210 -3.42 -7.26 11.08
N ALA A 211 -3.89 -6.86 9.88
CA ALA A 211 -3.48 -5.61 9.21
C ALA A 211 -3.98 -4.36 9.97
N ILE A 212 -5.22 -4.39 10.48
CA ILE A 212 -5.78 -3.29 11.28
C ILE A 212 -5.00 -3.14 12.59
N ASP A 213 -4.74 -4.23 13.32
CA ASP A 213 -3.97 -4.23 14.56
C ASP A 213 -2.53 -3.76 14.35
N ARG A 214 -1.89 -4.22 13.27
CA ARG A 214 -0.50 -3.86 12.97
C ARG A 214 -0.32 -2.37 12.74
N VAL A 215 -1.20 -1.77 11.95
CA VAL A 215 -1.15 -0.32 11.68
C VAL A 215 -1.35 0.49 12.95
N GLU A 216 -2.35 0.14 13.76
CA GLU A 216 -2.59 0.81 15.04
C GLU A 216 -1.37 0.73 15.95
N THR A 217 -0.84 -0.48 16.15
CA THR A 217 0.34 -0.73 16.98
C THR A 217 1.55 0.05 16.48
N ALA A 218 1.81 0.05 15.18
CA ALA A 218 2.94 0.76 14.58
C ALA A 218 2.84 2.28 14.81
N VAL A 219 1.66 2.85 14.59
CA VAL A 219 1.45 4.30 14.77
C VAL A 219 1.55 4.69 16.24
N ARG A 220 0.90 3.95 17.16
CA ARG A 220 0.98 4.23 18.60
C ARG A 220 2.44 4.18 19.08
N ARG A 221 3.20 3.17 18.70
CA ARG A 221 4.63 3.05 19.02
C ARG A 221 5.44 4.28 18.57
N ARG A 222 5.21 4.78 17.36
CA ARG A 222 5.91 5.97 16.84
C ARG A 222 5.49 7.26 17.58
N VAL A 223 4.20 7.41 17.85
CA VAL A 223 3.69 8.57 18.62
C VAL A 223 4.25 8.59 20.03
N ASP A 224 4.30 7.44 20.71
CA ASP A 224 4.83 7.29 22.07
C ASP A 224 6.35 7.50 22.11
N ALA A 225 7.06 7.08 21.06
CA ALA A 225 8.48 7.37 20.87
C ALA A 225 8.80 8.85 20.58
N GLY A 226 7.77 9.68 20.41
CA GLY A 226 7.95 11.11 20.19
C GLY A 226 8.21 11.52 18.77
N ASP A 227 8.01 10.63 17.78
CA ASP A 227 8.25 10.92 16.37
C ASP A 227 7.40 12.11 15.89
N PRO A 228 8.03 13.25 15.50
CA PRO A 228 7.31 14.47 15.17
C PRO A 228 6.42 14.32 13.92
N ASN A 229 6.84 13.51 12.94
CA ASN A 229 6.10 13.29 11.69
C ASN A 229 4.83 12.49 11.96
N TYR A 230 4.93 11.42 12.76
CA TYR A 230 3.77 10.62 13.16
C TYR A 230 2.81 11.40 14.06
N ARG A 231 3.32 12.19 15.00
CA ARG A 231 2.47 13.09 15.81
C ARG A 231 1.73 14.11 14.95
N ALA A 232 2.41 14.72 13.97
CA ALA A 232 1.79 15.65 13.05
C ALA A 232 0.75 14.97 12.15
N MET A 233 1.07 13.79 11.62
CA MET A 233 0.17 12.96 10.82
C MET A 233 -1.10 12.61 11.61
N VAL A 234 -0.97 12.10 12.82
CA VAL A 234 -2.11 11.73 13.67
C VAL A 234 -3.02 12.94 13.93
N ARG A 235 -2.46 14.11 14.31
CA ARG A 235 -3.25 15.34 14.49
C ARG A 235 -4.02 15.74 13.23
N ARG A 236 -3.39 15.67 12.07
CA ARG A 236 -3.99 16.04 10.79
C ARG A 236 -5.06 15.07 10.31
N THR A 237 -4.97 13.80 10.71
CA THR A 237 -5.82 12.72 10.21
C THR A 237 -6.89 12.26 11.19
N GLY A 238 -7.31 13.10 12.15
CA GLY A 238 -8.47 12.81 13.03
C GLY A 238 -8.14 12.29 14.43
N GLY A 239 -6.89 12.46 14.88
CA GLY A 239 -6.46 12.06 16.23
C GLY A 239 -6.11 10.57 16.35
N ILE A 240 -5.60 10.18 17.51
CA ILE A 240 -5.26 8.78 17.78
C ILE A 240 -6.53 7.92 17.96
N GLU A 241 -7.63 8.55 18.34
CA GLU A 241 -8.94 7.92 18.56
C GLU A 241 -9.56 7.34 17.30
N LYS A 242 -9.08 7.74 16.11
CA LYS A 242 -9.53 7.17 14.84
C LYS A 242 -9.28 5.67 14.76
N TYR A 243 -8.20 5.19 15.37
CA TYR A 243 -7.87 3.76 15.37
C TYR A 243 -8.87 2.96 16.22
N ASP A 244 -9.29 3.51 17.36
CA ASP A 244 -10.34 2.89 18.20
C ASP A 244 -11.69 2.89 17.48
N ARG A 245 -12.03 3.97 16.74
CA ARG A 245 -13.26 4.03 15.93
C ARG A 245 -13.22 3.00 14.81
N ARG A 246 -12.10 2.90 14.06
CA ARG A 246 -11.89 1.90 13.02
C ARG A 246 -12.04 0.48 13.54
N ARG A 247 -11.42 0.16 14.69
CA ARG A 247 -11.50 -1.15 15.33
C ARG A 247 -12.94 -1.50 15.68
N ARG A 248 -13.68 -0.60 16.32
CA ARG A 248 -15.11 -0.81 16.63
C ARG A 248 -15.91 -1.02 15.36
N TRP A 249 -15.74 -0.13 14.37
CA TRP A 249 -16.46 -0.24 13.11
C TRP A 249 -16.20 -1.58 12.42
N TRP A 250 -14.95 -2.01 12.37
CA TRP A 250 -14.59 -3.32 11.79
C TRP A 250 -15.26 -4.48 12.54
N THR A 251 -15.19 -4.50 13.88
CA THR A 251 -15.81 -5.53 14.71
C THR A 251 -17.32 -5.61 14.48
N ASP A 252 -18.00 -4.46 14.39
CA ASP A 252 -19.45 -4.38 14.21
C ASP A 252 -19.91 -4.85 12.80
N HIS A 253 -19.00 -4.87 11.82
CA HIS A 253 -19.32 -5.23 10.44
C HIS A 253 -18.68 -6.54 9.96
N LEU A 254 -17.84 -7.17 10.77
CA LEU A 254 -17.05 -8.36 10.42
C LEU A 254 -17.87 -9.46 9.75
N ASP A 255 -19.00 -9.82 10.33
CA ASP A 255 -19.86 -10.90 9.82
C ASP A 255 -20.37 -10.62 8.39
N ARG A 256 -20.64 -9.36 8.05
CA ARG A 256 -21.07 -8.95 6.71
C ARG A 256 -19.95 -9.14 5.67
N PHE A 257 -18.70 -8.85 6.06
CA PHE A 257 -17.54 -9.07 5.21
C PHE A 257 -17.21 -10.55 5.06
N ALA A 258 -17.32 -11.32 6.13
CA ALA A 258 -17.09 -12.76 6.10
C ALA A 258 -18.13 -13.47 5.19
N ALA A 259 -19.38 -13.08 5.27
CA ALA A 259 -20.49 -13.70 4.52
C ALA A 259 -20.34 -13.60 2.98
N VAL A 260 -19.66 -12.57 2.46
CA VAL A 260 -19.49 -12.39 1.01
C VAL A 260 -18.32 -13.15 0.41
N LEU A 261 -17.45 -13.71 1.25
CA LEU A 261 -16.24 -14.43 0.82
C LEU A 261 -16.43 -15.95 0.76
N VAL A 262 -17.55 -16.45 1.28
CA VAL A 262 -17.88 -17.90 1.34
C VAL A 262 -18.39 -18.41 0.00
#